data_1bd6a94fc0bb3eb74be7a3c80603b1c5
#
_entry.id   1bd6a94fc0bb3eb74be7a3c80603b1c5
#
_cell.length_a   1.000
_cell.length_b   1.000
_cell.length_c   1.000
_cell.angle_alpha   90.00
_cell.angle_beta   90.00
_cell.angle_gamma   90.00
#
_symmetry.space_group_name_H-M   'P 1'
#
loop_
_entity.id
_entity.type
_entity.pdbx_description
1 polymer ?
#
loop_
_entity_poly.entity_id
_entity_poly.type
_entity_poly.pdbx_seq_one_letter_code
_entity_poly.pdbx_strand_id
1 'polypeptide(L)'
;MLGPDGQPLARKYFAEKSGKDLDADEVVRGYEVNKGKYVVVTDEELERLQPEKTRDIDLKQFVPVDSIPPLYFERGYFLTPAAGSQKAYKLLAETMDQSELAGVATFVMRGKEYLVAIFSDNGILRAETMRFADEIRSPSDVGLPKKKEVPKATVTKFEKLIKIKAKKQFSPAKKLQDKQTDDLLKLVKKKEKKRGSVVEVETGGDSDRKVIDLVQVLKKSLAGKSS
;
A
#
# COMPACT_ATOMS: atom_id res chain seq x y z
N MET A 1 3.50 8.20 19.18
CA MET A 1 2.55 8.28 20.32
C MET A 1 3.22 9.07 21.43
N LEU A 2 2.46 9.80 22.23
CA LEU A 2 2.98 10.58 23.35
C LEU A 2 2.45 9.99 24.67
N GLY A 3 3.26 10.06 25.72
CA GLY A 3 2.86 9.76 27.09
C GLY A 3 1.92 10.84 27.66
N PRO A 4 1.35 10.62 28.85
CA PRO A 4 0.50 11.62 29.52
C PRO A 4 1.24 12.93 29.84
N ASP A 5 2.55 12.86 29.96
CA ASP A 5 3.50 13.98 30.17
C ASP A 5 3.90 14.68 28.86
N GLY A 6 3.35 14.26 27.72
CA GLY A 6 3.66 14.81 26.40
C GLY A 6 4.98 14.33 25.78
N GLN A 7 5.72 13.45 26.44
CA GLN A 7 6.98 12.93 25.92
C GLN A 7 6.77 11.82 24.89
N PRO A 8 7.67 11.69 23.87
CA PRO A 8 7.64 10.58 22.94
C PRO A 8 7.79 9.24 23.64
N LEU A 9 6.95 8.26 23.26
CA LEU A 9 7.04 6.90 23.76
C LEU A 9 8.00 6.07 22.91
N ALA A 10 8.93 5.37 23.55
CA ALA A 10 9.75 4.32 22.94
C ALA A 10 9.09 2.95 23.15
N ARG A 11 9.44 1.99 22.27
CA ARG A 11 9.06 0.58 22.48
C ARG A 11 10.17 -0.12 23.24
N LYS A 12 9.77 -0.94 24.19
CA LYS A 12 10.69 -1.80 24.96
C LYS A 12 10.17 -3.23 24.87
N TYR A 13 11.09 -4.18 24.70
CA TYR A 13 10.77 -5.60 24.69
C TYR A 13 11.01 -6.17 26.09
N PHE A 14 10.16 -7.09 26.49
CA PHE A 14 10.33 -7.83 27.74
C PHE A 14 9.86 -9.27 27.57
N ALA A 15 10.53 -10.20 28.24
CA ALA A 15 10.15 -11.60 28.23
C ALA A 15 8.99 -11.80 29.20
N GLU A 16 7.80 -12.20 28.70
CA GLU A 16 6.55 -12.28 29.46
C GLU A 16 6.66 -13.14 30.72
N LYS A 17 7.36 -14.30 30.64
CA LYS A 17 7.50 -15.23 31.78
C LYS A 17 8.46 -14.78 32.86
N SER A 18 9.54 -14.12 32.50
CA SER A 18 10.58 -13.70 33.43
C SER A 18 10.51 -12.22 33.80
N GLY A 19 9.74 -11.42 33.06
CA GLY A 19 9.70 -9.96 33.19
C GLY A 19 11.02 -9.27 32.85
N LYS A 20 12.03 -10.02 32.33
CA LYS A 20 13.33 -9.46 31.95
C LYS A 20 13.17 -8.55 30.73
N ASP A 21 13.70 -7.35 30.83
CA ASP A 21 13.85 -6.46 29.70
C ASP A 21 14.86 -7.05 28.69
N LEU A 22 14.53 -6.92 27.42
CA LEU A 22 15.36 -7.40 26.30
C LEU A 22 15.78 -6.22 25.44
N ASP A 23 17.04 -6.21 25.04
CA ASP A 23 17.54 -5.32 24.02
C ASP A 23 17.12 -5.81 22.63
N ALA A 24 17.11 -4.92 21.64
CA ALA A 24 16.61 -5.25 20.30
C ALA A 24 17.42 -6.36 19.60
N ASP A 25 18.70 -6.50 19.94
CA ASP A 25 19.64 -7.53 19.47
C ASP A 25 19.45 -8.89 20.17
N GLU A 26 18.81 -8.91 21.35
CA GLU A 26 18.41 -10.16 22.02
C GLU A 26 17.13 -10.77 21.42
N VAL A 27 16.39 -10.03 20.59
CA VAL A 27 15.14 -10.49 19.99
C VAL A 27 15.43 -11.34 18.76
N VAL A 28 15.05 -12.61 18.80
CA VAL A 28 15.18 -13.55 17.69
C VAL A 28 13.84 -13.76 16.98
N ARG A 29 13.88 -14.08 15.70
CA ARG A 29 12.69 -14.41 14.92
C ARG A 29 12.39 -15.89 15.02
N GLY A 30 11.14 -16.25 15.31
CA GLY A 30 10.68 -17.63 15.35
C GLY A 30 9.58 -17.88 14.32
N TYR A 31 9.76 -18.90 13.49
CA TYR A 31 8.71 -19.38 12.59
C TYR A 31 7.97 -20.55 13.25
N GLU A 32 6.67 -20.41 13.46
CA GLU A 32 5.86 -21.45 14.08
C GLU A 32 5.57 -22.58 13.07
N VAL A 33 6.17 -23.76 13.32
CA VAL A 33 5.96 -24.94 12.48
C VAL A 33 4.80 -25.81 12.97
N ASN A 34 4.53 -25.80 14.25
CA ASN A 34 3.40 -26.45 14.91
C ASN A 34 3.01 -25.61 16.12
N LYS A 35 1.78 -25.77 16.62
CA LYS A 35 1.28 -25.03 17.78
C LYS A 35 2.26 -25.07 18.95
N GLY A 36 2.86 -23.93 19.25
CA GLY A 36 3.83 -23.74 20.34
C GLY A 36 5.24 -24.24 20.04
N LYS A 37 5.56 -24.66 18.79
CA LYS A 37 6.92 -25.05 18.37
C LYS A 37 7.42 -24.09 17.32
N TYR A 38 8.53 -23.41 17.61
CA TYR A 38 9.14 -22.42 16.76
C TYR A 38 10.53 -22.88 16.29
N VAL A 39 10.82 -22.61 15.04
CA VAL A 39 12.19 -22.67 14.49
C VAL A 39 12.73 -21.25 14.53
N VAL A 40 13.88 -21.07 15.18
CA VAL A 40 14.56 -19.78 15.21
C VAL A 40 15.25 -19.57 13.86
N VAL A 41 15.02 -18.39 13.29
CA VAL A 41 15.66 -17.96 12.04
C VAL A 41 16.49 -16.72 12.35
N THR A 42 17.78 -16.79 12.09
CA THR A 42 18.71 -15.67 12.34
C THR A 42 18.60 -14.61 11.23
N ASP A 43 19.00 -13.39 11.56
CA ASP A 43 19.03 -12.31 10.55
C ASP A 43 20.02 -12.62 9.42
N GLU A 44 21.14 -13.28 9.71
CA GLU A 44 22.12 -13.74 8.71
C GLU A 44 21.54 -14.76 7.73
N GLU A 45 20.70 -15.68 8.21
CA GLU A 45 19.99 -16.65 7.36
C GLU A 45 18.98 -15.95 6.47
N LEU A 46 18.26 -14.96 7.01
CA LEU A 46 17.33 -14.16 6.23
C LEU A 46 18.02 -13.29 5.18
N GLU A 47 19.17 -12.70 5.51
CA GLU A 47 19.97 -11.92 4.57
C GLU A 47 20.46 -12.76 3.39
N ARG A 48 20.84 -14.02 3.62
CA ARG A 48 21.24 -14.96 2.54
C ARG A 48 20.08 -15.31 1.60
N LEU A 49 18.85 -15.23 2.08
CA LEU A 49 17.64 -15.50 1.30
C LEU A 49 17.08 -14.25 0.62
N GLN A 50 17.62 -13.07 0.95
CA GLN A 50 17.17 -11.84 0.31
C GLN A 50 17.55 -11.85 -1.19
N PRO A 51 16.63 -11.44 -2.07
CA PRO A 51 16.94 -11.27 -3.48
C PRO A 51 18.00 -10.18 -3.64
N GLU A 52 18.85 -10.32 -4.66
CA GLU A 52 19.85 -9.30 -4.99
C GLU A 52 19.17 -7.94 -5.17
N LYS A 53 19.78 -6.90 -4.59
CA LYS A 53 19.29 -5.53 -4.70
C LYS A 53 19.46 -5.04 -6.13
N THR A 54 18.42 -5.13 -6.93
CA THR A 54 18.39 -4.55 -8.27
C THR A 54 17.55 -3.28 -8.26
N ARG A 55 17.84 -2.38 -9.22
CA ARG A 55 16.98 -1.22 -9.52
C ARG A 55 16.13 -1.46 -10.76
N ASP A 56 16.22 -2.65 -11.30
CA ASP A 56 15.59 -3.02 -12.55
C ASP A 56 14.24 -3.69 -12.30
N ILE A 57 13.35 -3.48 -13.23
CA ILE A 57 12.09 -4.20 -13.32
C ILE A 57 12.30 -5.31 -14.34
N ASP A 58 12.24 -6.56 -13.89
CA ASP A 58 12.47 -7.73 -14.73
C ASP A 58 11.17 -8.17 -15.38
N LEU A 59 10.97 -7.77 -16.61
CA LEU A 59 9.78 -8.06 -17.40
C LEU A 59 9.79 -9.52 -17.85
N LYS A 60 8.78 -10.29 -17.43
CA LYS A 60 8.67 -11.73 -17.70
C LYS A 60 7.79 -12.06 -18.89
N GLN A 61 6.65 -11.39 -19.03
CA GLN A 61 5.68 -11.66 -20.10
C GLN A 61 4.72 -10.51 -20.32
N PHE A 62 4.01 -10.54 -21.43
CA PHE A 62 2.87 -9.66 -21.69
C PHE A 62 1.58 -10.47 -21.76
N VAL A 63 0.51 -9.92 -21.22
CA VAL A 63 -0.82 -10.53 -21.19
C VAL A 63 -1.88 -9.48 -21.52
N PRO A 64 -3.07 -9.86 -22.03
CA PRO A 64 -4.19 -8.91 -22.18
C PRO A 64 -4.52 -8.23 -20.85
N VAL A 65 -4.78 -6.92 -20.87
CA VAL A 65 -5.06 -6.10 -19.68
C VAL A 65 -6.20 -6.68 -18.85
N ASP A 66 -7.26 -7.15 -19.50
CA ASP A 66 -8.46 -7.71 -18.87
C ASP A 66 -8.29 -9.15 -18.37
N SER A 67 -7.18 -9.81 -18.71
CA SER A 67 -6.90 -11.18 -18.27
C SER A 67 -6.43 -11.28 -16.82
N ILE A 68 -6.00 -10.18 -16.20
CA ILE A 68 -5.54 -10.16 -14.81
C ILE A 68 -6.73 -9.86 -13.89
N PRO A 69 -7.18 -10.81 -13.06
CA PRO A 69 -8.30 -10.55 -12.16
C PRO A 69 -7.96 -9.46 -11.14
N PRO A 70 -8.87 -8.49 -10.86
CA PRO A 70 -8.61 -7.40 -9.92
C PRO A 70 -8.23 -7.83 -8.50
N LEU A 71 -8.56 -9.06 -8.12
CA LEU A 71 -8.21 -9.65 -6.82
C LEU A 71 -6.69 -9.75 -6.60
N TYR A 72 -5.89 -9.81 -7.69
CA TYR A 72 -4.44 -9.83 -7.60
C TYR A 72 -3.84 -8.49 -7.22
N PHE A 73 -4.48 -7.38 -7.55
CA PHE A 73 -3.90 -6.05 -7.35
C PHE A 73 -3.91 -5.60 -5.88
N GLU A 74 -2.85 -4.89 -5.48
CA GLU A 74 -2.69 -4.35 -4.13
C GLU A 74 -2.47 -2.84 -4.13
N ARG A 75 -1.39 -2.36 -4.76
CA ARG A 75 -0.99 -0.95 -4.73
C ARG A 75 -0.52 -0.50 -6.09
N GLY A 76 -0.98 0.69 -6.49
CA GLY A 76 -0.58 1.34 -7.72
C GLY A 76 0.54 2.35 -7.52
N TYR A 77 1.47 2.40 -8.48
CA TYR A 77 2.59 3.34 -8.54
C TYR A 77 2.69 3.90 -9.95
N PHE A 78 2.98 5.20 -10.08
CA PHE A 78 3.38 5.76 -11.35
C PHE A 78 4.86 5.53 -11.59
N LEU A 79 5.21 5.06 -12.78
CA LEU A 79 6.58 4.92 -13.21
C LEU A 79 7.02 6.18 -13.93
N THR A 80 8.22 6.65 -13.61
CA THR A 80 8.83 7.79 -14.28
C THR A 80 10.13 7.36 -14.95
N PRO A 81 10.44 7.88 -16.15
CA PRO A 81 11.67 7.52 -16.83
C PRO A 81 12.90 8.03 -16.06
N ALA A 82 13.93 7.20 -15.94
CA ALA A 82 15.22 7.64 -15.48
C ALA A 82 15.87 8.63 -16.47
N ALA A 83 16.89 9.36 -16.02
CA ALA A 83 17.61 10.26 -16.90
C ALA A 83 18.15 9.50 -18.14
N GLY A 84 17.86 10.03 -19.33
CA GLY A 84 18.28 9.44 -20.60
C GLY A 84 17.37 8.34 -21.16
N SER A 85 16.37 7.85 -20.41
CA SER A 85 15.50 6.74 -20.85
C SER A 85 14.14 7.18 -21.41
N GLN A 86 13.90 8.50 -21.62
CA GLN A 86 12.60 9.02 -22.03
C GLN A 86 12.08 8.43 -23.35
N LYS A 87 12.99 8.18 -24.34
CA LYS A 87 12.58 7.60 -25.63
C LYS A 87 12.10 6.17 -25.46
N ALA A 88 12.84 5.34 -24.71
CA ALA A 88 12.47 3.95 -24.46
C ALA A 88 11.16 3.86 -23.65
N TYR A 89 11.01 4.71 -22.63
CA TYR A 89 9.79 4.82 -21.84
C TYR A 89 8.58 5.13 -22.72
N LYS A 90 8.65 6.17 -23.55
CA LYS A 90 7.54 6.57 -24.44
C LYS A 90 7.20 5.47 -25.43
N LEU A 91 8.23 4.86 -26.05
CA LEU A 91 8.02 3.77 -27.00
C LEU A 91 7.29 2.59 -26.34
N LEU A 92 7.73 2.18 -25.16
CA LEU A 92 7.08 1.10 -24.39
C LEU A 92 5.64 1.46 -24.04
N ALA A 93 5.41 2.65 -23.50
CA ALA A 93 4.08 3.10 -23.10
C ALA A 93 3.13 3.13 -24.30
N GLU A 94 3.54 3.70 -25.43
CA GLU A 94 2.73 3.78 -26.64
C GLU A 94 2.45 2.40 -27.25
N THR A 95 3.46 1.53 -27.27
CA THR A 95 3.28 0.15 -27.76
C THR A 95 2.30 -0.64 -26.89
N MET A 96 2.38 -0.51 -25.57
CA MET A 96 1.47 -1.18 -24.65
C MET A 96 0.04 -0.64 -24.75
N ASP A 97 -0.14 0.68 -24.92
CA ASP A 97 -1.45 1.30 -25.16
C ASP A 97 -2.09 0.76 -26.44
N GLN A 98 -1.34 0.71 -27.54
CA GLN A 98 -1.85 0.23 -28.85
C GLN A 98 -2.17 -1.26 -28.87
N SER A 99 -1.41 -2.06 -28.13
CA SER A 99 -1.58 -3.52 -28.09
C SER A 99 -2.56 -3.99 -27.02
N GLU A 100 -3.03 -3.11 -26.13
CA GLU A 100 -3.89 -3.44 -24.99
C GLU A 100 -3.30 -4.56 -24.08
N LEU A 101 -1.96 -4.58 -23.96
CA LEU A 101 -1.24 -5.56 -23.16
C LEU A 101 -0.69 -4.95 -21.88
N ALA A 102 -0.75 -5.73 -20.80
CA ALA A 102 -0.04 -5.46 -19.56
C ALA A 102 1.25 -6.29 -19.51
N GLY A 103 2.33 -5.69 -19.03
CA GLY A 103 3.58 -6.39 -18.75
C GLY A 103 3.57 -6.99 -17.36
N VAL A 104 3.79 -8.29 -17.21
CA VAL A 104 4.00 -8.93 -15.92
C VAL A 104 5.48 -8.99 -15.63
N ALA A 105 5.90 -8.49 -14.49
CA ALA A 105 7.29 -8.30 -14.12
C ALA A 105 7.52 -8.59 -12.64
N THR A 106 8.79 -8.68 -12.25
CA THR A 106 9.20 -8.67 -10.84
C THR A 106 10.18 -7.54 -10.58
N PHE A 107 10.21 -7.04 -9.37
CA PHE A 107 11.22 -6.08 -8.91
C PHE A 107 11.48 -6.23 -7.42
N VAL A 108 12.65 -5.79 -6.98
CA VAL A 108 13.05 -5.87 -5.57
C VAL A 108 12.93 -4.49 -4.93
N MET A 109 12.16 -4.40 -3.84
CA MET A 109 12.03 -3.19 -3.05
C MET A 109 12.15 -3.52 -1.57
N ARG A 110 13.04 -2.82 -0.87
CA ARG A 110 13.29 -3.01 0.58
C ARG A 110 13.63 -4.47 0.96
N GLY A 111 14.40 -5.16 0.09
CA GLY A 111 14.82 -6.54 0.33
C GLY A 111 13.75 -7.61 0.11
N LYS A 112 12.61 -7.24 -0.46
CA LYS A 112 11.53 -8.18 -0.85
C LYS A 112 11.28 -8.08 -2.36
N GLU A 113 11.10 -9.24 -3.01
CA GLU A 113 10.64 -9.33 -4.38
C GLU A 113 9.11 -9.12 -4.44
N TYR A 114 8.68 -8.34 -5.41
CA TYR A 114 7.27 -8.06 -5.70
C TYR A 114 6.94 -8.50 -7.11
N LEU A 115 5.83 -9.20 -7.26
CA LEU A 115 5.19 -9.39 -8.54
C LEU A 115 4.43 -8.11 -8.90
N VAL A 116 4.50 -7.69 -10.18
CA VAL A 116 3.90 -6.43 -10.60
C VAL A 116 3.31 -6.56 -12.01
N ALA A 117 2.16 -5.94 -12.23
CA ALA A 117 1.61 -5.71 -13.56
C ALA A 117 1.87 -4.25 -13.95
N ILE A 118 2.43 -4.05 -15.14
CA ILE A 118 2.69 -2.74 -15.71
C ILE A 118 1.63 -2.47 -16.77
N PHE A 119 1.00 -1.32 -16.68
CA PHE A 119 -0.02 -0.84 -17.62
C PHE A 119 0.43 0.46 -18.24
N SER A 120 0.00 0.73 -19.46
CA SER A 120 0.02 2.07 -20.00
C SER A 120 -1.37 2.70 -19.91
N ASP A 121 -1.42 3.97 -19.58
CA ASP A 121 -2.63 4.77 -19.54
C ASP A 121 -2.31 6.16 -20.09
N ASN A 122 -2.74 6.43 -21.32
CA ASN A 122 -2.45 7.68 -22.03
C ASN A 122 -0.96 8.06 -22.07
N GLY A 123 -0.10 7.08 -22.33
CA GLY A 123 1.35 7.27 -22.44
C GLY A 123 2.08 7.36 -21.09
N ILE A 124 1.41 7.07 -19.99
CA ILE A 124 1.98 7.00 -18.64
C ILE A 124 1.99 5.55 -18.19
N LEU A 125 3.18 5.04 -17.84
CA LEU A 125 3.30 3.70 -17.28
C LEU A 125 2.92 3.71 -15.80
N ARG A 126 2.07 2.77 -15.42
CA ARG A 126 1.64 2.50 -14.06
C ARG A 126 1.98 1.06 -13.69
N ALA A 127 2.55 0.85 -12.54
CA ALA A 127 2.82 -0.46 -11.96
C ALA A 127 1.84 -0.74 -10.82
N GLU A 128 1.19 -1.89 -10.85
CA GLU A 128 0.32 -2.39 -9.79
C GLU A 128 1.01 -3.60 -9.15
N THR A 129 1.37 -3.52 -7.87
CA THR A 129 1.86 -4.71 -7.17
C THR A 129 0.75 -5.76 -7.08
N MET A 130 1.16 -7.01 -7.21
CA MET A 130 0.22 -8.13 -7.22
C MET A 130 0.55 -9.12 -6.11
N ARG A 131 -0.47 -9.82 -5.65
CA ARG A 131 -0.34 -11.00 -4.80
C ARG A 131 0.20 -12.17 -5.60
N PHE A 132 0.98 -13.02 -4.97
CA PHE A 132 1.30 -14.32 -5.51
C PHE A 132 0.07 -15.24 -5.46
N ALA A 133 0.07 -16.28 -6.30
CA ALA A 133 -1.10 -17.17 -6.44
C ALA A 133 -1.49 -17.89 -5.13
N ASP A 134 -0.51 -18.20 -4.29
CA ASP A 134 -0.68 -18.85 -2.99
C ASP A 134 -1.22 -17.91 -1.90
N GLU A 135 -1.16 -16.60 -2.11
CA GLU A 135 -1.77 -15.61 -1.21
C GLU A 135 -3.27 -15.42 -1.44
N ILE A 136 -3.81 -15.98 -2.55
CA ILE A 136 -5.23 -15.84 -2.92
C ILE A 136 -6.01 -17.05 -2.48
N ARG A 137 -6.95 -16.86 -1.58
CA ARG A 137 -7.88 -17.92 -1.17
C ARG A 137 -8.90 -18.18 -2.26
N SER A 138 -9.15 -19.46 -2.55
CA SER A 138 -10.21 -19.84 -3.46
C SER A 138 -11.60 -19.67 -2.80
N PRO A 139 -12.69 -19.49 -3.56
CA PRO A 139 -14.04 -19.44 -3.01
C PRO A 139 -14.41 -20.69 -2.21
N SER A 140 -13.84 -21.85 -2.51
CA SER A 140 -14.02 -23.08 -1.75
C SER A 140 -13.41 -23.02 -0.36
N ASP A 141 -12.29 -22.33 -0.20
CA ASP A 141 -11.56 -22.22 1.08
C ASP A 141 -12.28 -21.34 2.10
N VAL A 142 -13.16 -20.46 1.64
CA VAL A 142 -13.97 -19.57 2.50
C VAL A 142 -15.36 -20.13 2.83
N GLY A 143 -15.67 -21.38 2.43
CA GLY A 143 -16.90 -22.06 2.80
C GLY A 143 -18.17 -21.42 2.25
N LEU A 144 -18.10 -20.79 1.07
CA LEU A 144 -19.29 -20.20 0.46
C LEU A 144 -20.38 -21.26 0.21
N PRO A 145 -21.65 -20.92 0.49
CA PRO A 145 -22.75 -21.83 0.24
C PRO A 145 -22.85 -22.17 -1.25
N LYS A 146 -23.25 -23.40 -1.56
CA LYS A 146 -23.50 -23.82 -2.94
C LYS A 146 -24.47 -22.87 -3.62
N LYS A 147 -24.16 -22.50 -4.87
CA LYS A 147 -25.00 -21.63 -5.69
C LYS A 147 -26.43 -22.21 -5.77
N LYS A 148 -27.41 -21.48 -5.26
CA LYS A 148 -28.83 -21.83 -5.43
C LYS A 148 -29.38 -21.08 -6.64
N GLU A 149 -30.23 -21.75 -7.41
CA GLU A 149 -30.92 -21.06 -8.51
C GLU A 149 -31.87 -20.00 -7.96
N VAL A 150 -31.80 -18.82 -8.54
CA VAL A 150 -32.67 -17.70 -8.19
C VAL A 150 -33.74 -17.54 -9.28
N PRO A 151 -35.03 -17.42 -8.93
CA PRO A 151 -36.09 -17.24 -9.92
C PRO A 151 -35.81 -16.02 -10.82
N LYS A 152 -35.97 -16.21 -12.14
CA LYS A 152 -35.72 -15.16 -13.16
C LYS A 152 -36.50 -13.87 -12.88
N ALA A 153 -37.75 -13.97 -12.42
CA ALA A 153 -38.53 -12.80 -12.03
C ALA A 153 -37.90 -11.96 -10.92
N THR A 154 -37.26 -12.59 -9.94
CA THR A 154 -36.53 -11.92 -8.88
C THR A 154 -35.29 -11.20 -9.42
N VAL A 155 -34.53 -11.87 -10.29
CA VAL A 155 -33.36 -11.29 -10.95
C VAL A 155 -33.77 -10.04 -11.73
N THR A 156 -34.80 -10.12 -12.59
CA THR A 156 -35.25 -8.99 -13.38
C THR A 156 -35.72 -7.81 -12.52
N LYS A 157 -36.39 -8.07 -11.39
CA LYS A 157 -36.76 -7.03 -10.43
C LYS A 157 -35.56 -6.28 -9.88
N PHE A 158 -34.53 -7.03 -9.45
CA PHE A 158 -33.30 -6.43 -8.93
C PHE A 158 -32.46 -5.72 -10.00
N GLU A 159 -32.39 -6.25 -11.22
CA GLU A 159 -31.76 -5.58 -12.36
C GLU A 159 -32.34 -4.18 -12.60
N LYS A 160 -33.66 -4.03 -12.55
CA LYS A 160 -34.30 -2.72 -12.68
C LYS A 160 -33.85 -1.74 -11.59
N LEU A 161 -33.76 -2.20 -10.34
CA LEU A 161 -33.29 -1.38 -9.22
C LEU A 161 -31.80 -0.98 -9.36
N ILE A 162 -30.97 -1.90 -9.84
CA ILE A 162 -29.56 -1.62 -10.12
C ILE A 162 -29.43 -0.59 -11.24
N LYS A 163 -30.17 -0.74 -12.34
CA LYS A 163 -30.15 0.18 -13.48
C LYS A 163 -30.51 1.62 -13.10
N ILE A 164 -31.43 1.82 -12.15
CA ILE A 164 -31.79 3.17 -11.64
C ILE A 164 -30.58 3.87 -11.00
N LYS A 165 -29.66 3.12 -10.36
CA LYS A 165 -28.49 3.66 -9.69
C LYS A 165 -27.20 3.52 -10.51
N ALA A 166 -27.25 2.85 -11.65
CA ALA A 166 -26.11 2.64 -12.52
C ALA A 166 -25.63 3.98 -13.12
N LYS A 167 -24.33 4.14 -13.20
CA LYS A 167 -23.67 5.26 -13.88
C LYS A 167 -22.76 4.71 -14.96
N LYS A 168 -22.63 5.45 -16.06
CA LYS A 168 -21.78 5.03 -17.19
C LYS A 168 -20.29 5.00 -16.86
N GLN A 169 -19.86 5.81 -15.90
CA GLN A 169 -18.45 5.91 -15.53
C GLN A 169 -18.29 5.97 -14.02
N PHE A 170 -17.25 5.33 -13.53
CA PHE A 170 -16.79 5.53 -12.16
C PHE A 170 -16.19 6.93 -12.05
N SER A 171 -16.71 7.72 -11.13
CA SER A 171 -16.16 9.04 -10.81
C SER A 171 -15.93 9.08 -9.29
N PRO A 172 -14.71 9.36 -8.84
CA PRO A 172 -14.41 9.60 -7.42
C PRO A 172 -15.00 10.96 -7.01
N ALA A 173 -16.34 11.03 -7.01
CA ALA A 173 -17.07 12.24 -6.64
C ALA A 173 -16.85 12.55 -5.15
N LYS A 174 -17.13 13.81 -4.74
CA LYS A 174 -17.10 14.28 -3.34
C LYS A 174 -17.81 13.34 -2.34
N LYS A 175 -18.75 12.51 -2.79
CA LYS A 175 -19.45 11.51 -1.97
C LYS A 175 -18.60 10.30 -1.56
N LEU A 176 -17.44 10.08 -2.21
CA LEU A 176 -16.48 8.99 -1.92
C LEU A 176 -15.25 9.50 -1.15
N GLN A 177 -15.31 10.72 -0.62
CA GLN A 177 -14.26 11.25 0.24
C GLN A 177 -14.34 10.62 1.64
N ASP A 178 -13.20 10.45 2.26
CA ASP A 178 -13.09 9.98 3.64
C ASP A 178 -13.53 11.10 4.61
N LYS A 179 -14.80 11.04 5.00
CA LYS A 179 -15.38 12.00 5.94
C LYS A 179 -14.74 11.93 7.33
N GLN A 180 -14.26 10.75 7.74
CA GLN A 180 -13.64 10.58 9.03
C GLN A 180 -12.31 11.34 9.11
N THR A 181 -11.49 11.25 8.07
CA THR A 181 -10.26 12.03 7.95
C THR A 181 -10.54 13.53 7.93
N ASP A 182 -11.55 13.98 7.18
CA ASP A 182 -11.95 15.39 7.15
C ASP A 182 -12.40 15.90 8.54
N ASP A 183 -13.18 15.11 9.25
CA ASP A 183 -13.67 15.48 10.58
C ASP A 183 -12.56 15.45 11.63
N LEU A 184 -11.61 14.49 11.52
CA LEU A 184 -10.40 14.47 12.33
C LEU A 184 -9.54 15.72 12.11
N LEU A 185 -9.31 16.12 10.87
CA LEU A 185 -8.56 17.33 10.53
C LEU A 185 -9.24 18.60 11.07
N LYS A 186 -10.59 18.67 11.01
CA LYS A 186 -11.34 19.77 11.63
C LYS A 186 -11.17 19.78 13.14
N LEU A 187 -11.20 18.61 13.79
CA LEU A 187 -10.98 18.48 15.23
C LEU A 187 -9.57 18.93 15.61
N VAL A 188 -8.54 18.51 14.90
CA VAL A 188 -7.14 18.92 15.10
C VAL A 188 -7.02 20.45 15.00
N LYS A 189 -7.52 21.04 13.91
CA LYS A 189 -7.53 22.50 13.72
C LYS A 189 -8.29 23.26 14.83
N LYS A 190 -9.37 22.69 15.35
CA LYS A 190 -10.13 23.26 16.47
C LYS A 190 -9.34 23.20 17.79
N LYS A 191 -8.62 22.11 18.02
CA LYS A 191 -7.77 21.93 19.19
C LYS A 191 -6.52 22.81 19.14
N GLU A 192 -5.89 22.95 17.98
CA GLU A 192 -4.73 23.82 17.74
C GLU A 192 -5.03 25.27 18.13
N LYS A 193 -6.25 25.77 17.86
CA LYS A 193 -6.69 27.12 18.23
C LYS A 193 -6.93 27.32 19.74
N LYS A 194 -7.05 26.23 20.52
CA LYS A 194 -7.23 26.31 21.96
C LYS A 194 -5.87 26.23 22.65
N ARG A 195 -5.43 27.30 23.30
CA ARG A 195 -4.22 27.31 24.15
C ARG A 195 -4.35 26.18 25.20
N GLY A 196 -3.32 25.34 25.32
CA GLY A 196 -3.25 24.20 26.24
C GLY A 196 -3.58 22.84 25.63
N SER A 197 -3.92 22.77 24.32
CA SER A 197 -4.12 21.48 23.61
C SER A 197 -2.94 21.12 22.68
N VAL A 198 -1.93 21.96 22.60
CA VAL A 198 -0.71 21.74 21.81
C VAL A 198 0.42 21.42 22.77
N VAL A 199 1.06 20.26 22.57
CA VAL A 199 2.26 19.84 23.31
C VAL A 199 3.45 20.07 22.39
N GLU A 200 4.36 20.95 22.77
CA GLU A 200 5.66 21.10 22.11
C GLU A 200 6.60 20.06 22.68
N VAL A 201 7.12 19.18 21.80
CA VAL A 201 8.12 18.19 22.18
C VAL A 201 9.48 18.80 21.92
N GLU A 202 10.25 19.03 22.98
CA GLU A 202 11.67 19.38 22.86
C GLU A 202 12.41 18.13 22.29
N THR A 203 12.77 18.18 21.01
CA THR A 203 13.67 17.20 20.41
C THR A 203 15.07 17.51 20.91
N GLY A 204 15.52 16.75 21.92
CA GLY A 204 16.92 16.74 22.36
C GLY A 204 17.82 16.49 21.14
N GLY A 205 18.80 17.38 20.95
CA GLY A 205 19.57 17.46 19.74
C GLY A 205 20.32 16.17 19.38
N ASP A 206 19.95 15.63 18.24
CA ASP A 206 20.85 14.89 17.38
C ASP A 206 20.86 15.63 16.02
N SER A 207 21.96 16.36 15.82
CA SER A 207 22.20 17.18 14.64
C SER A 207 22.46 16.28 13.46
N ASP A 208 21.49 16.12 12.57
CA ASP A 208 21.62 15.98 11.11
C ASP A 208 20.41 15.35 10.41
N ARG A 209 19.26 15.26 11.06
CA ARG A 209 18.02 14.99 10.34
C ARG A 209 17.22 16.26 10.26
N LYS A 210 17.25 16.94 9.10
CA LYS A 210 16.29 17.99 8.78
C LYS A 210 14.89 17.42 9.01
N VAL A 211 14.32 17.72 10.16
CA VAL A 211 12.90 17.45 10.44
C VAL A 211 12.13 18.30 9.42
N ILE A 212 11.57 17.63 8.44
CA ILE A 212 10.69 18.28 7.48
C ILE A 212 9.44 18.64 8.29
N ASP A 213 9.30 19.92 8.61
CA ASP A 213 8.10 20.45 9.25
C ASP A 213 6.93 20.24 8.28
N LEU A 214 6.19 19.17 8.53
CA LEU A 214 5.01 18.77 7.74
C LEU A 214 3.98 19.90 7.65
N VAL A 215 3.93 20.78 8.64
CA VAL A 215 3.04 21.96 8.66
C VAL A 215 3.51 23.00 7.67
N GLN A 216 4.83 23.22 7.55
CA GLN A 216 5.38 24.14 6.55
C GLN A 216 5.25 23.60 5.13
N VAL A 217 5.44 22.29 4.94
CA VAL A 217 5.24 21.63 3.63
C VAL A 217 3.76 21.70 3.21
N LEU A 218 2.83 21.47 4.13
CA LEU A 218 1.39 21.62 3.87
C LEU A 218 1.00 23.08 3.60
N LYS A 219 1.55 24.04 4.33
CA LYS A 219 1.32 25.47 4.06
C LYS A 219 1.85 25.90 2.70
N LYS A 220 3.03 25.44 2.29
CA LYS A 220 3.58 25.71 0.94
C LYS A 220 2.76 25.05 -0.16
N SER A 221 2.27 23.84 0.04
CA SER A 221 1.41 23.13 -0.90
C SER A 221 0.03 23.79 -1.07
N LEU A 222 -0.49 24.44 -0.03
CA LEU A 222 -1.76 25.16 -0.08
C LEU A 222 -1.61 26.59 -0.63
N ALA A 223 -0.46 27.23 -0.44
CA ALA A 223 -0.19 28.58 -0.97
C ALA A 223 0.20 28.58 -2.46
N GLY A 224 0.61 27.44 -3.03
CA GLY A 224 1.00 27.30 -4.44
C GLY A 224 -0.16 27.10 -5.43
N LYS A 225 -1.42 27.27 -5.03
CA LYS A 225 -2.60 27.17 -5.89
C LYS A 225 -3.37 28.49 -6.02
N SER A 226 -2.66 29.59 -6.24
CA SER A 226 -3.26 30.86 -6.67
C SER A 226 -2.31 31.49 -7.69
N SER A 227 -2.38 31.04 -8.90
CA SER A 227 -2.11 31.77 -10.16
C SER A 227 -2.55 30.88 -11.32
#